data_6a53d7ff0f2b5725ef2a63ad2a94093f
#
_entry.id   6a53d7ff0f2b5725ef2a63ad2a94093f
#
_cell.length_a   1.000
_cell.length_b   1.000
_cell.length_c   1.000
_cell.angle_alpha   90.00
_cell.angle_beta   90.00
_cell.angle_gamma   90.00
#
_symmetry.space_group_name_H-M   'P 1'
#
loop_
_entity.id
_entity.type
_entity.pdbx_description
1 polymer ?
#
loop_
_entity_poly.entity_id
_entity_poly.type
_entity_poly.pdbx_seq_one_letter_code
_entity_poly.pdbx_strand_id
1 'polypeptide(L)'
;MVNANRSQSNSVVVSGDPDTAEYREAALHDAVNGLRERHPISSASVAFYPWQRNTLLAGFALVVVSLVFFLVPTLIALTLICTIGYIWAMVDRLILFTRGLDASSIMTISDEEALALSYDDLPTYTILVPAYNEPEVVGDLIAAMRAIEYPADKMQVLLLLEEDDAVTIEAALAAGVDEVVSILKVPAADPRTKPKACNYGLHFSTGEIVTIYDAEDSPDPLQLRRVVATFAKLPENTACVQAKLAFHNGTQNLLTAWFTADYALWFSFILPGLMRSNSPIPLGGTSNHLRRSVLDEIGAWDPFNVTEDADLGVRIAESGYRTAVLNSTTLEEANSDTINWIRQRSRWYKGYLQTWLVHMRQPVKLWRGLGPIGFLRFTILMAGTPLVATLNMVFWLISLDWILGQPEVIHQVFPNYVYFPALISLAFGNAAVLYMNLVACRETRNAMLLLACLTAPLYWVLMSIAAIKGTYQLIRNPSYWEKTFHGLNT
;
A
#
# COMPACT_ATOMS: atom_id res chain seq x y z
N MET A 1 19.60 22.69 20.61
CA MET A 1 20.85 22.33 19.92
C MET A 1 20.86 20.84 19.72
N VAL A 2 20.41 20.37 18.58
CA VAL A 2 20.49 18.94 18.20
C VAL A 2 21.50 18.92 17.05
N ASN A 3 22.72 18.48 17.37
CA ASN A 3 23.79 18.32 16.39
C ASN A 3 23.40 17.19 15.42
N ALA A 4 23.16 17.60 14.20
CA ALA A 4 23.03 16.72 13.05
C ALA A 4 24.38 16.10 12.72
N ASN A 5 24.62 14.88 13.13
CA ASN A 5 25.49 13.98 12.39
C ASN A 5 24.71 13.50 11.15
N ARG A 6 24.70 14.30 10.10
CA ARG A 6 24.36 13.83 8.75
C ARG A 6 25.48 12.87 8.36
N SER A 7 25.23 11.57 8.51
CA SER A 7 26.00 10.55 7.80
C SER A 7 25.90 10.90 6.31
N GLN A 8 27.02 11.07 5.66
CA GLN A 8 27.08 11.22 4.21
C GLN A 8 26.32 10.07 3.60
N SER A 9 25.24 10.40 2.87
CA SER A 9 24.49 9.42 2.08
C SER A 9 25.45 8.88 1.02
N ASN A 10 25.87 7.63 1.16
CA ASN A 10 26.51 6.88 0.10
C ASN A 10 25.43 6.45 -0.92
N SER A 11 24.81 7.43 -1.60
CA SER A 11 24.14 7.15 -2.85
C SER A 11 25.25 6.74 -3.82
N VAL A 12 25.33 5.49 -4.19
CA VAL A 12 26.14 5.07 -5.33
C VAL A 12 25.40 5.60 -6.56
N VAL A 13 25.75 6.82 -6.95
CA VAL A 13 25.40 7.31 -8.26
C VAL A 13 26.15 6.41 -9.23
N VAL A 14 25.42 5.55 -9.95
CA VAL A 14 26.00 4.82 -11.07
C VAL A 14 26.53 5.89 -12.02
N SER A 15 27.85 6.00 -12.13
CA SER A 15 28.50 7.03 -12.93
C SER A 15 28.88 6.44 -14.28
N GLY A 16 28.57 7.12 -15.36
CA GLY A 16 28.90 6.67 -16.71
C GLY A 16 27.89 7.15 -17.75
N ASP A 17 28.10 6.76 -18.98
CA ASP A 17 27.17 7.00 -20.08
C ASP A 17 26.04 5.97 -20.03
N PRO A 18 24.75 6.40 -19.91
CA PRO A 18 23.59 5.52 -19.84
C PRO A 18 23.43 4.56 -21.01
N ASP A 19 24.05 4.84 -22.14
CA ASP A 19 23.99 4.02 -23.34
C ASP A 19 24.98 2.85 -23.33
N THR A 20 25.92 2.84 -22.39
CA THR A 20 26.92 1.76 -22.29
C THR A 20 26.35 0.50 -21.60
N ALA A 21 26.82 -0.67 -22.03
CA ALA A 21 26.45 -1.94 -21.41
C ALA A 21 26.89 -2.00 -19.93
N GLU A 22 28.06 -1.43 -19.61
CA GLU A 22 28.60 -1.38 -18.26
C GLU A 22 27.70 -0.55 -17.31
N TYR A 23 27.21 0.60 -17.76
CA TYR A 23 26.26 1.39 -16.98
C TYR A 23 24.95 0.62 -16.73
N ARG A 24 24.42 -0.02 -17.77
CA ARG A 24 23.17 -0.81 -17.67
C ARG A 24 23.30 -1.99 -16.73
N GLU A 25 24.42 -2.68 -16.72
CA GLU A 25 24.71 -3.77 -15.78
C GLU A 25 24.81 -3.26 -14.34
N ALA A 26 25.53 -2.17 -14.12
CA ALA A 26 25.64 -1.53 -12.80
C ALA A 26 24.28 -1.01 -12.30
N ALA A 27 23.47 -0.39 -13.16
CA ALA A 27 22.12 0.06 -12.85
C ALA A 27 21.20 -1.12 -12.48
N LEU A 28 21.28 -2.25 -13.20
CA LEU A 28 20.54 -3.46 -12.88
C LEU A 28 20.97 -4.06 -11.53
N HIS A 29 22.27 -4.12 -11.29
CA HIS A 29 22.80 -4.60 -10.00
C HIS A 29 22.28 -3.75 -8.84
N ASP A 30 22.32 -2.41 -8.96
CA ASP A 30 21.80 -1.50 -7.94
C ASP A 30 20.28 -1.61 -7.82
N ALA A 31 19.55 -1.73 -8.92
CA ALA A 31 18.09 -1.90 -8.90
C ALA A 31 17.64 -3.14 -8.11
N VAL A 32 18.41 -4.22 -8.15
CA VAL A 32 18.11 -5.46 -7.42
C VAL A 32 18.69 -5.45 -6.01
N ASN A 33 19.90 -4.98 -5.83
CA ASN A 33 20.68 -5.19 -4.60
C ASN A 33 20.91 -3.94 -3.79
N GLY A 34 20.75 -2.75 -4.36
CA GLY A 34 21.16 -1.48 -3.78
C GLY A 34 20.59 -1.23 -2.38
N LEU A 35 19.29 -1.40 -2.19
CA LEU A 35 18.70 -1.25 -0.85
C LEU A 35 19.26 -2.28 0.14
N ARG A 36 19.39 -3.55 -0.28
CA ARG A 36 19.92 -4.62 0.57
C ARG A 36 21.37 -4.38 0.98
N GLU A 37 22.19 -3.80 0.12
CA GLU A 37 23.60 -3.54 0.37
C GLU A 37 23.79 -2.27 1.24
N ARG A 38 23.06 -1.20 0.94
CA ARG A 38 23.15 0.05 1.72
C ARG A 38 22.40 0.00 3.04
N HIS A 39 21.25 -0.65 3.05
CA HIS A 39 20.32 -0.72 4.20
C HIS A 39 19.82 -2.16 4.46
N PRO A 40 20.71 -3.12 4.81
CA PRO A 40 20.36 -4.55 4.89
C PRO A 40 19.22 -4.85 5.88
N ILE A 41 19.06 -3.99 6.90
CA ILE A 41 17.99 -4.13 7.90
C ILE A 41 16.62 -3.76 7.30
N SER A 42 16.60 -2.88 6.31
CA SER A 42 15.36 -2.37 5.70
C SER A 42 14.88 -3.20 4.49
N SER A 43 15.67 -4.18 4.00
CA SER A 43 15.26 -5.01 2.87
C SER A 43 14.58 -6.31 3.30
N ALA A 44 13.48 -6.65 2.65
CA ALA A 44 12.72 -7.90 2.85
C ALA A 44 13.38 -9.14 2.21
N SER A 45 14.61 -9.02 1.67
CA SER A 45 15.36 -10.16 1.12
C SER A 45 15.54 -11.32 2.10
N VAL A 46 15.49 -11.04 3.41
CA VAL A 46 15.40 -12.02 4.48
C VAL A 46 14.06 -11.81 5.21
N ALA A 47 13.12 -12.73 5.07
CA ALA A 47 11.78 -12.58 5.65
C ALA A 47 11.78 -12.56 7.18
N PHE A 48 12.51 -13.48 7.81
CA PHE A 48 12.58 -13.62 9.27
C PHE A 48 14.01 -13.58 9.76
N TYR A 49 14.32 -12.63 10.63
CA TYR A 49 15.58 -12.68 11.36
C TYR A 49 15.57 -13.82 12.40
N PRO A 50 16.71 -14.43 12.72
CA PRO A 50 16.77 -15.57 13.63
C PRO A 50 16.07 -15.31 14.99
N TRP A 51 16.25 -14.12 15.58
CA TRP A 51 15.59 -13.78 16.83
C TRP A 51 14.06 -13.66 16.70
N GLN A 52 13.56 -13.06 15.58
CA GLN A 52 12.12 -12.95 15.32
C GLN A 52 11.49 -14.34 15.18
N ARG A 53 12.11 -15.18 14.34
CA ARG A 53 11.67 -16.58 14.17
C ARG A 53 11.65 -17.33 15.50
N ASN A 54 12.72 -17.23 16.29
CA ASN A 54 12.82 -17.92 17.57
C ASN A 54 11.79 -17.40 18.57
N THR A 55 11.52 -16.08 18.60
CA THR A 55 10.50 -15.48 19.46
C THR A 55 9.09 -15.94 19.05
N LEU A 56 8.77 -15.97 17.74
CA LEU A 56 7.50 -16.47 17.24
C LEU A 56 7.31 -17.96 17.56
N LEU A 57 8.34 -18.79 17.36
CA LEU A 57 8.31 -20.22 17.71
C LEU A 57 8.15 -20.45 19.20
N ALA A 58 8.87 -19.69 20.05
CA ALA A 58 8.74 -19.78 21.49
C ALA A 58 7.35 -19.35 21.97
N GLY A 59 6.80 -18.25 21.40
CA GLY A 59 5.44 -17.80 21.70
C GLY A 59 4.39 -18.83 21.27
N PHE A 60 4.55 -19.41 20.08
CA PHE A 60 3.67 -20.49 19.61
C PHE A 60 3.74 -21.73 20.51
N ALA A 61 4.95 -22.17 20.87
CA ALA A 61 5.14 -23.30 21.78
C ALA A 61 4.53 -23.03 23.16
N LEU A 62 4.69 -21.80 23.68
CA LEU A 62 4.07 -21.39 24.93
C LEU A 62 2.54 -21.50 24.86
N VAL A 63 1.92 -21.00 23.80
CA VAL A 63 0.48 -21.10 23.61
C VAL A 63 0.02 -22.57 23.50
N VAL A 64 0.73 -23.41 22.75
CA VAL A 64 0.42 -24.84 22.65
C VAL A 64 0.51 -25.53 23.99
N VAL A 65 1.60 -25.32 24.73
CA VAL A 65 1.77 -25.88 26.09
C VAL A 65 0.66 -25.41 27.02
N SER A 66 0.36 -24.10 26.99
CA SER A 66 -0.72 -23.53 27.81
C SER A 66 -2.09 -24.12 27.45
N LEU A 67 -2.37 -24.36 26.17
CA LEU A 67 -3.62 -25.02 25.74
C LEU A 67 -3.71 -26.46 26.22
N VAL A 68 -2.60 -27.20 26.28
CA VAL A 68 -2.57 -28.58 26.76
C VAL A 68 -2.82 -28.66 28.25
N PHE A 69 -2.18 -27.80 29.05
CA PHE A 69 -2.25 -27.87 30.52
C PHE A 69 -3.34 -26.99 31.14
N PHE A 70 -3.72 -25.90 30.46
CA PHE A 70 -4.63 -24.87 31.00
C PHE A 70 -5.62 -24.41 29.90
N LEU A 71 -6.36 -25.33 29.27
CA LEU A 71 -7.21 -25.08 28.10
C LEU A 71 -8.14 -23.86 28.31
N VAL A 72 -9.04 -23.90 29.29
CA VAL A 72 -10.04 -22.85 29.47
C VAL A 72 -9.41 -21.51 29.84
N PRO A 73 -8.49 -21.40 30.83
CA PRO A 73 -7.80 -20.15 31.13
C PRO A 73 -7.05 -19.56 29.94
N THR A 74 -6.40 -20.40 29.11
CA THR A 74 -5.67 -19.94 27.91
C THR A 74 -6.62 -19.41 26.85
N LEU A 75 -7.73 -20.09 26.59
CA LEU A 75 -8.77 -19.63 25.67
C LEU A 75 -9.37 -18.30 26.13
N ILE A 76 -9.67 -18.14 27.42
CA ILE A 76 -10.14 -16.87 28.01
C ILE A 76 -9.12 -15.77 27.76
N ALA A 77 -7.83 -16.00 28.06
CA ALA A 77 -6.77 -15.01 27.88
C ALA A 77 -6.62 -14.62 26.40
N LEU A 78 -6.61 -15.58 25.47
CA LEU A 78 -6.53 -15.31 24.03
C LEU A 78 -7.73 -14.51 23.55
N THR A 79 -8.95 -14.89 23.94
CA THR A 79 -10.16 -14.17 23.56
C THR A 79 -10.18 -12.74 24.12
N LEU A 80 -9.73 -12.55 25.35
CA LEU A 80 -9.62 -11.22 25.96
C LEU A 80 -8.59 -10.36 25.22
N ILE A 81 -7.40 -10.88 24.91
CA ILE A 81 -6.37 -10.18 24.14
C ILE A 81 -6.91 -9.79 22.75
N CYS A 82 -7.57 -10.72 22.04
CA CYS A 82 -8.18 -10.45 20.76
C CYS A 82 -9.27 -9.38 20.86
N THR A 83 -10.13 -9.46 21.88
CA THR A 83 -11.20 -8.47 22.10
C THR A 83 -10.64 -7.06 22.35
N ILE A 84 -9.63 -6.95 23.19
CA ILE A 84 -8.94 -5.67 23.47
C ILE A 84 -8.30 -5.12 22.18
N GLY A 85 -7.58 -5.97 21.44
CA GLY A 85 -6.97 -5.60 20.16
C GLY A 85 -8.01 -5.14 19.12
N TYR A 86 -9.14 -5.82 19.05
CA TYR A 86 -10.26 -5.45 18.18
C TYR A 86 -10.87 -4.10 18.55
N ILE A 87 -11.16 -3.88 19.83
CA ILE A 87 -11.69 -2.60 20.33
C ILE A 87 -10.70 -1.48 20.02
N TRP A 88 -9.42 -1.70 20.26
CA TRP A 88 -8.40 -0.69 19.97
C TRP A 88 -8.35 -0.35 18.47
N ALA A 89 -8.28 -1.37 17.59
CA ALA A 89 -8.24 -1.16 16.14
C ALA A 89 -9.49 -0.41 15.64
N MET A 90 -10.67 -0.74 16.18
CA MET A 90 -11.93 -0.06 15.87
C MET A 90 -11.91 1.40 16.32
N VAL A 91 -11.49 1.67 17.56
CA VAL A 91 -11.43 3.03 18.10
C VAL A 91 -10.44 3.88 17.32
N ASP A 92 -9.24 3.36 17.01
CA ASP A 92 -8.26 4.10 16.21
C ASP A 92 -8.77 4.37 14.78
N ARG A 93 -9.41 3.38 14.15
CA ARG A 93 -10.03 3.56 12.82
C ARG A 93 -11.11 4.65 12.85
N LEU A 94 -11.92 4.70 13.90
CA LEU A 94 -12.95 5.75 14.09
C LEU A 94 -12.31 7.13 14.33
N ILE A 95 -11.22 7.19 15.09
CA ILE A 95 -10.45 8.44 15.29
C ILE A 95 -9.86 8.92 13.96
N LEU A 96 -9.26 8.02 13.16
CA LEU A 96 -8.72 8.38 11.85
C LEU A 96 -9.83 8.86 10.91
N PHE A 97 -10.95 8.14 10.87
CA PHE A 97 -12.09 8.53 10.07
C PHE A 97 -12.64 9.92 10.47
N THR A 98 -12.84 10.18 11.75
CA THR A 98 -13.33 11.49 12.22
C THR A 98 -12.35 12.62 11.93
N ARG A 99 -11.04 12.35 12.00
CA ARG A 99 -10.01 13.31 11.57
C ARG A 99 -10.02 13.54 10.06
N GLY A 100 -10.30 12.51 9.28
CA GLY A 100 -10.43 12.58 7.82
C GLY A 100 -11.69 13.30 7.34
N LEU A 101 -12.71 13.48 8.19
CA LEU A 101 -13.89 14.28 7.86
C LEU A 101 -13.61 15.78 7.77
N ASP A 102 -12.54 16.25 8.38
CA ASP A 102 -12.14 17.65 8.31
C ASP A 102 -11.58 17.96 6.90
N ALA A 103 -12.16 18.95 6.22
CA ALA A 103 -11.74 19.35 4.87
C ALA A 103 -10.25 19.74 4.80
N SER A 104 -9.65 20.18 5.91
CA SER A 104 -8.21 20.50 5.99
C SER A 104 -7.29 19.27 6.10
N SER A 105 -7.85 18.07 6.21
CA SER A 105 -7.10 16.81 6.30
C SER A 105 -6.60 16.29 4.95
N ILE A 106 -7.07 16.85 3.85
CA ILE A 106 -6.67 16.52 2.48
C ILE A 106 -6.33 17.81 1.73
N MET A 107 -5.24 17.77 0.97
CA MET A 107 -4.85 18.91 0.15
C MET A 107 -5.79 19.00 -1.05
N THR A 108 -6.36 20.18 -1.26
CA THR A 108 -7.24 20.43 -2.42
C THR A 108 -6.69 21.64 -3.19
N ILE A 109 -6.45 21.46 -4.47
CA ILE A 109 -5.96 22.46 -5.42
C ILE A 109 -7.02 22.59 -6.52
N SER A 110 -7.52 23.81 -6.75
CA SER A 110 -8.48 24.04 -7.83
C SER A 110 -7.81 23.98 -9.22
N ASP A 111 -8.62 23.87 -10.28
CA ASP A 111 -8.13 23.92 -11.66
C ASP A 111 -7.45 25.25 -11.95
N GLU A 112 -8.07 26.35 -11.51
CA GLU A 112 -7.54 27.71 -11.68
C GLU A 112 -6.17 27.84 -11.03
N GLU A 113 -5.99 27.31 -9.82
CA GLU A 113 -4.73 27.35 -9.11
C GLU A 113 -3.66 26.46 -9.76
N ALA A 114 -4.02 25.27 -10.23
CA ALA A 114 -3.11 24.38 -10.94
C ALA A 114 -2.66 24.97 -12.28
N LEU A 115 -3.56 25.64 -13.02
CA LEU A 115 -3.28 26.27 -14.30
C LEU A 115 -2.56 27.61 -14.14
N ALA A 116 -2.66 28.28 -12.99
CA ALA A 116 -1.97 29.54 -12.71
C ALA A 116 -0.46 29.38 -12.50
N LEU A 117 0.06 28.14 -12.31
CA LEU A 117 1.51 27.90 -12.21
C LEU A 117 2.20 28.29 -13.53
N SER A 118 3.19 29.16 -13.42
CA SER A 118 4.00 29.56 -14.58
C SER A 118 4.89 28.41 -15.06
N TYR A 119 5.38 28.50 -16.28
CA TYR A 119 6.32 27.50 -16.81
C TYR A 119 7.58 27.38 -15.91
N ASP A 120 8.09 28.48 -15.39
CA ASP A 120 9.30 28.50 -14.56
C ASP A 120 9.09 27.84 -13.19
N ASP A 121 7.86 27.84 -12.66
CA ASP A 121 7.49 27.21 -11.39
C ASP A 121 7.36 25.68 -11.49
N LEU A 122 7.30 25.14 -12.70
CA LEU A 122 7.12 23.69 -12.93
C LEU A 122 8.49 23.00 -12.94
N PRO A 123 8.77 22.08 -11.98
CA PRO A 123 9.97 21.25 -11.98
C PRO A 123 9.95 20.22 -13.11
N THR A 124 11.09 19.59 -13.38
CA THR A 124 11.15 18.42 -14.23
C THR A 124 10.47 17.22 -13.54
N TYR A 125 9.76 16.41 -14.34
CA TYR A 125 8.97 15.30 -13.87
C TYR A 125 9.31 14.01 -14.62
N THR A 126 9.51 12.90 -13.89
CA THR A 126 9.59 11.57 -14.50
C THR A 126 8.42 10.71 -14.03
N ILE A 127 7.75 10.10 -14.98
CA ILE A 127 6.68 9.11 -14.79
C ILE A 127 7.27 7.74 -15.13
N LEU A 128 7.29 6.85 -14.16
CA LEU A 128 7.70 5.45 -14.33
C LEU A 128 6.45 4.59 -14.55
N VAL A 129 6.40 3.86 -15.62
CA VAL A 129 5.25 2.99 -15.96
C VAL A 129 5.75 1.57 -16.21
N PRO A 130 5.82 0.74 -15.17
CA PRO A 130 6.17 -0.67 -15.30
C PRO A 130 5.00 -1.46 -15.87
N ALA A 131 5.25 -2.23 -16.96
CA ALA A 131 4.29 -3.17 -17.52
C ALA A 131 5.00 -4.49 -17.89
N TYR A 132 4.30 -5.59 -17.72
CA TYR A 132 4.81 -6.92 -18.08
C TYR A 132 3.68 -7.84 -18.51
N ASN A 133 3.74 -8.30 -19.78
CA ASN A 133 2.73 -9.15 -20.40
C ASN A 133 1.32 -8.55 -20.29
N GLU A 134 1.20 -7.29 -20.75
CA GLU A 134 -0.02 -6.47 -20.71
C GLU A 134 -0.23 -5.70 -22.04
N PRO A 135 -0.18 -6.38 -23.21
CA PRO A 135 -0.30 -5.71 -24.50
C PRO A 135 -1.66 -5.05 -24.73
N GLU A 136 -2.71 -5.52 -24.03
CA GLU A 136 -4.08 -5.06 -24.20
C GLU A 136 -4.29 -3.64 -23.67
N VAL A 137 -3.58 -3.24 -22.61
CA VAL A 137 -3.80 -1.96 -21.93
C VAL A 137 -2.78 -0.89 -22.31
N VAL A 138 -1.64 -1.26 -22.92
CA VAL A 138 -0.54 -0.32 -23.18
C VAL A 138 -0.93 0.84 -24.12
N GLY A 139 -1.88 0.63 -25.04
CA GLY A 139 -2.39 1.67 -25.95
C GLY A 139 -3.15 2.76 -25.19
N ASP A 140 -4.07 2.36 -24.32
CA ASP A 140 -4.87 3.27 -23.50
C ASP A 140 -4.00 4.02 -22.49
N LEU A 141 -3.00 3.34 -21.93
CA LEU A 141 -1.98 3.93 -21.08
C LEU A 141 -1.23 5.07 -21.76
N ILE A 142 -0.71 4.86 -22.98
CA ILE A 142 0.00 5.91 -23.73
C ILE A 142 -0.93 7.09 -24.01
N ALA A 143 -2.20 6.83 -24.31
CA ALA A 143 -3.20 7.88 -24.49
C ALA A 143 -3.45 8.66 -23.18
N ALA A 144 -3.54 7.97 -22.04
CA ALA A 144 -3.71 8.60 -20.75
C ALA A 144 -2.50 9.47 -20.36
N MET A 145 -1.27 9.00 -20.62
CA MET A 145 -0.04 9.79 -20.37
C MET A 145 0.01 11.05 -21.22
N ARG A 146 -0.45 10.98 -22.48
CA ARG A 146 -0.53 12.15 -23.38
C ARG A 146 -1.62 13.13 -22.99
N ALA A 147 -2.64 12.70 -22.25
CA ALA A 147 -3.69 13.58 -21.75
C ALA A 147 -3.26 14.43 -20.55
N ILE A 148 -2.10 14.17 -19.97
CA ILE A 148 -1.55 14.93 -18.84
C ILE A 148 -1.13 16.33 -19.30
N GLU A 149 -1.67 17.35 -18.64
CA GLU A 149 -1.38 18.77 -18.93
C GLU A 149 -0.10 19.23 -18.24
N TYR A 150 1.05 18.94 -18.84
CA TYR A 150 2.37 19.37 -18.37
C TYR A 150 3.27 19.71 -19.56
N PRO A 151 4.24 20.65 -19.44
CA PRO A 151 5.16 20.96 -20.54
C PRO A 151 5.95 19.72 -20.98
N ALA A 152 5.93 19.43 -22.29
CA ALA A 152 6.55 18.24 -22.84
C ALA A 152 8.06 18.14 -22.58
N ASP A 153 8.76 19.26 -22.61
CA ASP A 153 10.19 19.38 -22.34
C ASP A 153 10.56 19.26 -20.83
N LYS A 154 9.56 19.28 -19.96
CA LYS A 154 9.70 19.07 -18.51
C LYS A 154 9.10 17.72 -18.03
N MET A 155 8.56 16.89 -18.93
CA MET A 155 7.92 15.63 -18.63
C MET A 155 8.59 14.49 -19.39
N GLN A 156 9.07 13.51 -18.66
CA GLN A 156 9.63 12.27 -19.17
C GLN A 156 8.72 11.11 -18.74
N VAL A 157 8.27 10.29 -19.68
CA VAL A 157 7.53 9.06 -19.40
C VAL A 157 8.37 7.87 -19.83
N LEU A 158 8.74 7.01 -18.88
CA LEU A 158 9.52 5.80 -19.11
C LEU A 158 8.61 4.57 -19.00
N LEU A 159 8.28 3.96 -20.13
CA LEU A 159 7.65 2.63 -20.18
C LEU A 159 8.70 1.58 -19.84
N LEU A 160 8.62 0.98 -18.66
CA LEU A 160 9.57 0.01 -18.14
C LEU A 160 9.10 -1.40 -18.54
N LEU A 161 9.60 -1.90 -19.65
CA LEU A 161 9.20 -3.19 -20.22
C LEU A 161 10.34 -4.20 -20.06
N GLU A 162 10.06 -5.39 -19.53
CA GLU A 162 11.07 -6.46 -19.47
C GLU A 162 11.55 -6.81 -20.88
N GLU A 163 12.85 -7.00 -21.08
CA GLU A 163 13.45 -7.18 -22.40
C GLU A 163 12.97 -8.43 -23.14
N ASP A 164 12.46 -9.44 -22.39
CA ASP A 164 11.91 -10.69 -22.93
C ASP A 164 10.40 -10.62 -23.19
N ASP A 165 9.74 -9.49 -22.94
CA ASP A 165 8.31 -9.27 -23.23
C ASP A 165 8.11 -8.65 -24.62
N ALA A 166 8.38 -9.42 -25.65
CA ALA A 166 8.28 -8.95 -27.04
C ALA A 166 6.85 -8.48 -27.40
N VAL A 167 5.82 -9.13 -26.83
CA VAL A 167 4.41 -8.84 -27.17
C VAL A 167 3.98 -7.45 -26.68
N THR A 168 4.30 -7.11 -25.43
CA THR A 168 3.99 -5.78 -24.88
C THR A 168 4.86 -4.70 -25.54
N ILE A 169 6.15 -5.01 -25.86
CA ILE A 169 7.03 -4.07 -26.57
C ILE A 169 6.46 -3.75 -27.98
N GLU A 170 6.02 -4.77 -28.74
CA GLU A 170 5.43 -4.56 -30.06
C GLU A 170 4.13 -3.74 -29.98
N ALA A 171 3.27 -4.01 -29.00
CA ALA A 171 2.05 -3.25 -28.77
C ALA A 171 2.37 -1.78 -28.43
N ALA A 172 3.36 -1.52 -27.58
CA ALA A 172 3.78 -0.16 -27.24
C ALA A 172 4.34 0.61 -28.45
N LEU A 173 5.14 -0.06 -29.29
CA LEU A 173 5.66 0.52 -30.53
C LEU A 173 4.53 0.83 -31.54
N ALA A 174 3.53 -0.05 -31.64
CA ALA A 174 2.36 0.15 -32.50
C ALA A 174 1.46 1.29 -32.02
N ALA A 175 1.33 1.50 -30.70
CA ALA A 175 0.60 2.61 -30.10
C ALA A 175 1.31 3.97 -30.28
N GLY A 176 2.58 3.95 -30.67
CA GLY A 176 3.42 5.11 -30.95
C GLY A 176 4.11 5.66 -29.72
N VAL A 177 5.42 5.56 -29.71
CA VAL A 177 6.31 6.21 -28.73
C VAL A 177 6.93 7.45 -29.36
N ASP A 178 7.34 8.42 -28.55
CA ASP A 178 7.87 9.72 -28.99
C ASP A 178 8.96 10.21 -28.02
N GLU A 179 9.29 11.51 -28.11
CA GLU A 179 10.30 12.10 -27.21
C GLU A 179 9.83 12.18 -25.76
N VAL A 180 8.53 12.23 -25.50
CA VAL A 180 7.93 12.30 -24.16
C VAL A 180 7.75 10.89 -23.58
N VAL A 181 7.21 9.97 -24.38
CA VAL A 181 6.92 8.57 -24.00
C VAL A 181 7.94 7.65 -24.65
N SER A 182 8.88 7.16 -23.89
CA SER A 182 9.97 6.30 -24.38
C SER A 182 9.94 4.92 -23.72
N ILE A 183 10.38 3.90 -24.45
CA ILE A 183 10.51 2.54 -23.94
C ILE A 183 11.91 2.37 -23.33
N LEU A 184 11.97 2.00 -22.05
CA LEU A 184 13.18 1.54 -21.40
C LEU A 184 13.09 0.02 -21.19
N LYS A 185 13.90 -0.73 -21.93
CA LYS A 185 13.99 -2.19 -21.76
C LYS A 185 14.73 -2.52 -20.48
N VAL A 186 14.05 -3.21 -19.58
CA VAL A 186 14.58 -3.65 -18.29
C VAL A 186 15.20 -5.03 -18.48
N PRO A 187 16.50 -5.23 -18.18
CA PRO A 187 17.13 -6.53 -18.32
C PRO A 187 16.51 -7.58 -17.41
N ALA A 188 16.39 -8.81 -17.90
CA ALA A 188 15.81 -9.91 -17.16
C ALA A 188 16.71 -10.28 -15.95
N ALA A 189 16.17 -10.15 -14.74
CA ALA A 189 16.85 -10.53 -13.50
C ALA A 189 15.84 -10.84 -12.40
N ASP A 190 16.19 -11.73 -11.48
CA ASP A 190 15.38 -12.02 -10.31
C ASP A 190 15.70 -11.06 -9.14
N PRO A 191 14.69 -10.64 -8.35
CA PRO A 191 13.27 -10.96 -8.51
C PRO A 191 12.63 -10.15 -9.64
N ARG A 192 11.76 -10.79 -10.45
CA ARG A 192 10.97 -10.11 -11.48
C ARG A 192 9.78 -9.40 -10.81
N THR A 193 9.99 -8.16 -10.44
CA THR A 193 9.01 -7.37 -9.68
C THR A 193 8.94 -5.93 -10.19
N LYS A 194 7.78 -5.31 -9.99
CA LYS A 194 7.55 -3.89 -10.26
C LYS A 194 8.63 -2.98 -9.63
N PRO A 195 8.98 -3.11 -8.33
CA PRO A 195 9.99 -2.27 -7.72
C PRO A 195 11.40 -2.44 -8.35
N LYS A 196 11.78 -3.64 -8.84
CA LYS A 196 13.03 -3.80 -9.60
C LYS A 196 13.02 -2.94 -10.87
N ALA A 197 11.93 -3.00 -11.64
CA ALA A 197 11.81 -2.22 -12.86
C ALA A 197 11.81 -0.71 -12.55
N CYS A 198 11.09 -0.26 -11.53
CA CYS A 198 11.07 1.14 -11.09
C CYS A 198 12.45 1.62 -10.63
N ASN A 199 13.18 0.82 -9.85
CA ASN A 199 14.55 1.14 -9.43
C ASN A 199 15.50 1.25 -10.63
N TYR A 200 15.37 0.33 -11.60
CA TYR A 200 16.15 0.42 -12.85
C TYR A 200 15.81 1.71 -13.60
N GLY A 201 14.53 2.03 -13.77
CA GLY A 201 14.06 3.25 -14.40
C GLY A 201 14.56 4.53 -13.72
N LEU A 202 14.76 4.51 -12.40
CA LEU A 202 15.32 5.65 -11.66
C LEU A 202 16.72 6.04 -12.16
N HIS A 203 17.57 5.13 -12.60
CA HIS A 203 18.88 5.45 -13.12
C HIS A 203 18.85 6.23 -14.46
N PHE A 204 17.72 6.17 -15.16
CA PHE A 204 17.48 6.87 -16.44
C PHE A 204 16.51 8.05 -16.28
N SER A 205 16.03 8.31 -15.06
CA SER A 205 15.09 9.39 -14.81
C SER A 205 15.80 10.72 -14.62
N THR A 206 15.21 11.79 -15.18
CA THR A 206 15.73 13.16 -15.14
C THR A 206 14.91 14.10 -14.27
N GLY A 207 13.74 13.64 -13.78
CA GLY A 207 12.80 14.44 -13.02
C GLY A 207 13.23 14.74 -11.60
N GLU A 208 12.99 15.96 -11.14
CA GLU A 208 13.09 16.35 -9.73
C GLU A 208 11.97 15.70 -8.89
N ILE A 209 10.84 15.44 -9.53
CA ILE A 209 9.73 14.68 -8.97
C ILE A 209 9.56 13.41 -9.79
N VAL A 210 9.36 12.29 -9.10
CA VAL A 210 9.14 10.97 -9.71
C VAL A 210 7.80 10.44 -9.25
N THR A 211 7.01 9.88 -10.16
CA THR A 211 5.78 9.15 -9.84
C THR A 211 5.74 7.82 -10.57
N ILE A 212 4.90 6.91 -10.07
CA ILE A 212 4.59 5.64 -10.73
C ILE A 212 3.13 5.67 -11.13
N TYR A 213 2.82 5.20 -12.33
CA TYR A 213 1.49 4.79 -12.75
C TYR A 213 1.52 3.34 -13.21
N ASP A 214 0.47 2.58 -12.87
CA ASP A 214 0.28 1.23 -13.37
C ASP A 214 -0.27 1.26 -14.80
N ALA A 215 -0.18 0.13 -15.51
CA ALA A 215 -0.51 0.10 -16.94
C ALA A 215 -1.99 0.38 -17.24
N GLU A 216 -2.88 0.19 -16.28
CA GLU A 216 -4.31 0.47 -16.37
C GLU A 216 -4.73 1.83 -15.80
N ASP A 217 -3.78 2.66 -15.38
CA ASP A 217 -4.07 3.92 -14.71
C ASP A 217 -4.48 5.03 -15.67
N SER A 218 -5.50 5.77 -15.26
CA SER A 218 -5.94 7.00 -15.89
C SER A 218 -5.95 8.14 -14.87
N PRO A 219 -4.84 8.90 -14.75
CA PRO A 219 -4.74 10.02 -13.82
C PRO A 219 -5.55 11.24 -14.30
N ASP A 220 -5.96 12.08 -13.35
CA ASP A 220 -6.50 13.43 -13.64
C ASP A 220 -5.48 14.21 -14.49
N PRO A 221 -5.86 14.80 -15.63
CA PRO A 221 -4.95 15.54 -16.50
C PRO A 221 -4.14 16.65 -15.82
N LEU A 222 -4.69 17.31 -14.81
CA LEU A 222 -4.02 18.34 -14.02
C LEU A 222 -3.27 17.81 -12.80
N GLN A 223 -3.18 16.49 -12.60
CA GLN A 223 -2.65 15.90 -11.37
C GLN A 223 -1.22 16.36 -11.08
N LEU A 224 -0.32 16.38 -12.07
CA LEU A 224 1.07 16.79 -11.86
C LEU A 224 1.16 18.26 -11.41
N ARG A 225 0.38 19.16 -12.02
CA ARG A 225 0.33 20.57 -11.62
C ARG A 225 -0.23 20.75 -10.22
N ARG A 226 -1.29 19.97 -9.86
CA ARG A 226 -1.85 19.97 -8.49
C ARG A 226 -0.83 19.49 -7.47
N VAL A 227 0.00 18.50 -7.81
CA VAL A 227 1.10 18.01 -6.96
C VAL A 227 2.14 19.10 -6.75
N VAL A 228 2.58 19.80 -7.80
CA VAL A 228 3.53 20.90 -7.69
C VAL A 228 3.00 22.01 -6.78
N ALA A 229 1.74 22.46 -7.01
CA ALA A 229 1.08 23.42 -6.15
C ALA A 229 0.97 22.95 -4.70
N THR A 230 0.75 21.64 -4.49
CA THR A 230 0.71 21.04 -3.16
C THR A 230 2.08 21.10 -2.47
N PHE A 231 3.15 20.71 -3.15
CA PHE A 231 4.51 20.81 -2.59
C PHE A 231 4.90 22.24 -2.23
N ALA A 232 4.47 23.23 -3.03
CA ALA A 232 4.74 24.63 -2.77
C ALA A 232 4.06 25.15 -1.47
N LYS A 233 2.94 24.56 -1.08
CA LYS A 233 2.18 24.93 0.14
C LYS A 233 2.63 24.19 1.40
N LEU A 234 3.39 23.12 1.24
CA LEU A 234 3.75 22.23 2.34
C LEU A 234 5.20 22.44 2.80
N PRO A 235 5.54 22.06 4.04
CA PRO A 235 6.92 22.13 4.53
C PRO A 235 7.89 21.34 3.66
N GLU A 236 9.15 21.78 3.57
CA GLU A 236 10.20 21.15 2.77
C GLU A 236 10.45 19.67 3.10
N ASN A 237 10.18 19.26 4.34
CA ASN A 237 10.26 17.85 4.74
C ASN A 237 9.09 16.99 4.26
N THR A 238 8.21 17.52 3.39
CA THR A 238 7.23 16.70 2.68
C THR A 238 7.93 16.00 1.50
N ALA A 239 8.07 14.68 1.61
CA ALA A 239 8.77 13.86 0.62
C ALA A 239 7.85 13.29 -0.45
N CYS A 240 6.60 13.06 -0.10
CA CYS A 240 5.62 12.40 -0.96
C CYS A 240 4.26 13.09 -0.94
N VAL A 241 3.61 13.13 -2.09
CA VAL A 241 2.19 13.47 -2.24
C VAL A 241 1.48 12.28 -2.85
N GLN A 242 0.58 11.66 -2.10
CA GLN A 242 -0.26 10.54 -2.57
C GLN A 242 -1.58 11.08 -3.10
N ALA A 243 -1.87 10.85 -4.37
CA ALA A 243 -3.19 11.12 -4.94
C ALA A 243 -4.17 9.99 -4.59
N LYS A 244 -5.47 10.26 -4.73
CA LYS A 244 -6.52 9.25 -4.48
C LYS A 244 -6.60 8.26 -5.62
N LEU A 245 -6.92 7.02 -5.27
CA LEU A 245 -7.24 5.97 -6.23
C LEU A 245 -8.73 5.66 -6.18
N ALA A 246 -9.32 5.39 -7.34
CA ALA A 246 -10.71 4.98 -7.48
C ALA A 246 -10.86 4.05 -8.70
N PHE A 247 -11.99 3.36 -8.80
CA PHE A 247 -12.23 2.41 -9.89
C PHE A 247 -13.22 2.92 -10.91
N HIS A 248 -12.88 2.80 -12.22
CA HIS A 248 -13.79 3.15 -13.30
C HIS A 248 -14.94 2.12 -13.44
N ASN A 249 -14.70 0.84 -13.15
CA ASN A 249 -15.67 -0.25 -13.18
C ASN A 249 -16.28 -0.59 -11.82
N GLY A 250 -16.23 0.33 -10.85
CA GLY A 250 -16.54 0.10 -9.43
C GLY A 250 -17.97 -0.40 -9.11
N THR A 251 -18.89 -0.40 -10.09
CA THR A 251 -20.26 -0.88 -9.91
C THR A 251 -20.63 -2.01 -10.89
N GLN A 252 -19.65 -2.67 -11.48
CA GLN A 252 -19.85 -3.74 -12.45
C GLN A 252 -20.50 -4.97 -11.81
N ASN A 253 -20.09 -5.33 -10.59
CA ASN A 253 -20.70 -6.41 -9.80
C ASN A 253 -20.57 -6.11 -8.31
N LEU A 254 -21.07 -7.02 -7.45
CA LEU A 254 -21.04 -6.83 -6.00
C LEU A 254 -19.60 -6.82 -5.44
N LEU A 255 -18.69 -7.59 -6.02
CA LEU A 255 -17.28 -7.62 -5.61
C LEU A 255 -16.57 -6.29 -5.88
N THR A 256 -16.73 -5.73 -7.10
CA THR A 256 -16.18 -4.42 -7.44
C THR A 256 -16.80 -3.31 -6.60
N ALA A 257 -18.10 -3.43 -6.25
CA ALA A 257 -18.76 -2.47 -5.39
C ALA A 257 -18.26 -2.51 -3.94
N TRP A 258 -17.99 -3.70 -3.38
CA TRP A 258 -17.31 -3.83 -2.08
C TRP A 258 -15.92 -3.22 -2.09
N PHE A 259 -15.16 -3.48 -3.15
CA PHE A 259 -13.80 -2.97 -3.31
C PHE A 259 -13.81 -1.44 -3.44
N THR A 260 -14.74 -0.88 -4.19
CA THR A 260 -14.94 0.58 -4.32
C THR A 260 -15.28 1.23 -2.99
N ALA A 261 -16.13 0.61 -2.18
CA ALA A 261 -16.47 1.14 -0.86
C ALA A 261 -15.27 1.15 0.10
N ASP A 262 -14.43 0.09 0.04
CA ASP A 262 -13.19 -0.03 0.83
C ASP A 262 -12.17 1.05 0.41
N TYR A 263 -11.98 1.28 -0.89
CA TYR A 263 -11.09 2.31 -1.44
C TYR A 263 -11.57 3.72 -1.13
N ALA A 264 -12.87 3.98 -1.28
CA ALA A 264 -13.45 5.28 -0.96
C ALA A 264 -13.21 5.64 0.51
N LEU A 265 -13.41 4.68 1.43
CA LEU A 265 -13.11 4.88 2.85
C LEU A 265 -11.63 5.11 3.09
N TRP A 266 -10.76 4.32 2.45
CA TRP A 266 -9.31 4.39 2.63
C TRP A 266 -8.73 5.71 2.15
N PHE A 267 -8.92 6.06 0.88
CA PHE A 267 -8.29 7.22 0.25
C PHE A 267 -8.95 8.56 0.63
N SER A 268 -10.25 8.57 0.92
CA SER A 268 -10.94 9.83 1.24
C SER A 268 -11.01 10.16 2.73
N PHE A 269 -10.77 9.18 3.62
CA PHE A 269 -10.91 9.42 5.07
C PHE A 269 -9.75 8.87 5.90
N ILE A 270 -9.34 7.62 5.68
CA ILE A 270 -8.32 7.00 6.54
C ILE A 270 -6.93 7.59 6.27
N LEU A 271 -6.50 7.67 4.99
CA LEU A 271 -5.22 8.31 4.66
C LEU A 271 -5.16 9.79 5.06
N PRO A 272 -6.19 10.63 4.78
CA PRO A 272 -6.26 11.99 5.30
C PRO A 272 -6.20 12.05 6.84
N GLY A 273 -6.87 11.14 7.53
CA GLY A 273 -6.81 11.01 8.98
C GLY A 273 -5.41 10.68 9.51
N LEU A 274 -4.66 9.82 8.80
CA LEU A 274 -3.26 9.51 9.10
C LEU A 274 -2.37 10.73 8.87
N MET A 275 -2.53 11.44 7.75
CA MET A 275 -1.83 12.70 7.45
C MET A 275 -2.03 13.72 8.58
N ARG A 276 -3.28 14.00 8.94
CA ARG A 276 -3.61 14.93 10.03
C ARG A 276 -3.07 14.48 11.40
N SER A 277 -2.90 13.20 11.58
CA SER A 277 -2.35 12.59 12.80
C SER A 277 -0.83 12.52 12.82
N ASN A 278 -0.15 12.99 11.77
CA ASN A 278 1.29 12.86 11.57
C ASN A 278 1.78 11.42 11.79
N SER A 279 1.01 10.46 11.26
CA SER A 279 1.30 9.01 11.36
C SER A 279 1.89 8.51 10.05
N PRO A 280 2.63 7.39 10.06
CA PRO A 280 3.09 6.75 8.83
C PRO A 280 1.91 6.47 7.90
N ILE A 281 2.06 6.82 6.63
CA ILE A 281 1.07 6.56 5.59
C ILE A 281 1.60 5.42 4.73
N PRO A 282 0.95 4.24 4.74
CA PRO A 282 1.20 3.23 3.73
C PRO A 282 0.76 3.79 2.37
N LEU A 283 1.72 3.92 1.44
CA LEU A 283 1.42 4.45 0.12
C LEU A 283 0.58 3.46 -0.68
N GLY A 284 -0.20 3.95 -1.62
CA GLY A 284 -0.78 3.14 -2.69
C GLY A 284 0.29 2.74 -3.70
N GLY A 285 0.05 1.69 -4.47
CA GLY A 285 1.00 1.17 -5.46
C GLY A 285 1.29 2.14 -6.61
N THR A 286 0.44 3.14 -6.79
CA THR A 286 0.50 4.11 -7.88
C THR A 286 0.14 5.52 -7.41
N SER A 287 0.32 6.52 -8.26
CA SER A 287 -0.01 7.94 -7.99
C SER A 287 0.63 8.49 -6.71
N ASN A 288 1.80 7.99 -6.38
CA ASN A 288 2.65 8.52 -5.34
C ASN A 288 3.76 9.36 -5.98
N HIS A 289 3.73 10.65 -5.70
CA HIS A 289 4.64 11.63 -6.27
C HIS A 289 5.72 11.96 -5.25
N LEU A 290 6.95 11.60 -5.57
CA LEU A 290 8.09 11.58 -4.65
C LEU A 290 9.14 12.60 -5.06
N ARG A 291 9.67 13.35 -4.09
CA ARG A 291 10.90 14.12 -4.33
C ARG A 291 12.06 13.17 -4.60
N ARG A 292 12.67 13.28 -5.78
CA ARG A 292 13.76 12.42 -6.21
C ARG A 292 14.90 12.35 -5.18
N SER A 293 15.31 13.48 -4.64
CA SER A 293 16.38 13.55 -3.66
C SER A 293 16.12 12.72 -2.40
N VAL A 294 14.87 12.72 -1.92
CA VAL A 294 14.49 11.91 -0.75
C VAL A 294 14.42 10.42 -1.12
N LEU A 295 13.87 10.10 -2.30
CA LEU A 295 13.78 8.73 -2.78
C LEU A 295 15.16 8.07 -2.89
N ASP A 296 16.14 8.80 -3.40
CA ASP A 296 17.55 8.37 -3.47
C ASP A 296 18.17 8.21 -2.06
N GLU A 297 17.90 9.15 -1.13
CA GLU A 297 18.40 9.09 0.24
C GLU A 297 17.93 7.86 1.00
N ILE A 298 16.66 7.50 0.86
CA ILE A 298 16.06 6.36 1.59
C ILE A 298 16.22 5.01 0.87
N GLY A 299 16.83 5.00 -0.32
CA GLY A 299 17.19 3.79 -1.07
C GLY A 299 16.08 3.22 -1.94
N ALA A 300 15.14 4.06 -2.38
CA ALA A 300 14.06 3.73 -3.32
C ALA A 300 13.18 2.54 -2.89
N TRP A 301 12.67 1.72 -3.81
CA TRP A 301 11.77 0.61 -3.50
C TRP A 301 12.54 -0.67 -3.17
N ASP A 302 11.97 -1.52 -2.28
CA ASP A 302 12.55 -2.84 -1.98
C ASP A 302 12.05 -3.90 -2.97
N PRO A 303 12.91 -4.45 -3.85
CA PRO A 303 12.51 -5.46 -4.83
C PRO A 303 12.00 -6.76 -4.22
N PHE A 304 12.31 -7.01 -2.95
CA PHE A 304 11.95 -8.23 -2.23
C PHE A 304 10.68 -8.08 -1.38
N ASN A 305 10.14 -6.87 -1.25
CA ASN A 305 8.88 -6.62 -0.55
C ASN A 305 7.71 -6.65 -1.54
N VAL A 306 6.66 -7.39 -1.23
CA VAL A 306 5.50 -7.52 -2.12
C VAL A 306 4.44 -6.41 -1.92
N THR A 307 4.70 -5.46 -1.01
CA THR A 307 4.03 -4.16 -0.85
C THR A 307 5.10 -3.11 -0.59
N GLU A 308 5.96 -2.94 -1.57
CA GLU A 308 7.09 -2.02 -1.56
C GLU A 308 6.69 -0.56 -1.37
N ASP A 309 5.47 -0.23 -1.76
CA ASP A 309 4.79 1.04 -1.60
C ASP A 309 4.48 1.35 -0.13
N ALA A 310 3.82 0.42 0.55
CA ALA A 310 3.53 0.54 1.98
C ALA A 310 4.82 0.61 2.81
N ASP A 311 5.83 -0.19 2.47
CA ASP A 311 7.15 -0.18 3.06
C ASP A 311 7.84 1.18 2.86
N LEU A 312 7.83 1.72 1.64
CA LEU A 312 8.39 3.02 1.32
C LEU A 312 7.75 4.13 2.15
N GLY A 313 6.42 4.11 2.29
CA GLY A 313 5.68 5.07 3.12
C GLY A 313 6.11 5.05 4.59
N VAL A 314 6.41 3.88 5.13
CA VAL A 314 6.93 3.74 6.51
C VAL A 314 8.38 4.24 6.59
N ARG A 315 9.25 3.92 5.62
CA ARG A 315 10.64 4.42 5.58
C ARG A 315 10.71 5.94 5.47
N ILE A 316 9.82 6.56 4.69
CA ILE A 316 9.66 8.02 4.64
C ILE A 316 9.42 8.59 6.05
N ALA A 317 8.46 8.01 6.78
CA ALA A 317 8.12 8.47 8.12
C ALA A 317 9.26 8.22 9.14
N GLU A 318 9.93 7.06 9.09
CA GLU A 318 11.10 6.75 9.93
C GLU A 318 12.27 7.70 9.72
N SER A 319 12.44 8.21 8.49
CA SER A 319 13.46 9.18 8.12
C SER A 319 13.10 10.61 8.50
N GLY A 320 11.95 10.83 9.13
CA GLY A 320 11.50 12.16 9.59
C GLY A 320 10.81 13.00 8.50
N TYR A 321 10.56 12.40 7.35
CA TYR A 321 9.80 13.03 6.27
C TYR A 321 8.29 12.82 6.43
N ARG A 322 7.51 13.55 5.64
CA ARG A 322 6.06 13.51 5.66
C ARG A 322 5.50 13.11 4.30
N THR A 323 4.34 12.47 4.34
CA THR A 323 3.50 12.23 3.16
C THR A 323 2.24 13.07 3.29
N ALA A 324 1.87 13.75 2.21
CA ALA A 324 0.59 14.46 2.08
C ALA A 324 -0.37 13.66 1.21
N VAL A 325 -1.66 13.86 1.42
CA VAL A 325 -2.74 13.27 0.60
C VAL A 325 -3.41 14.39 -0.20
N LEU A 326 -3.52 14.16 -1.51
CA LEU A 326 -4.06 15.13 -2.47
C LEU A 326 -5.43 14.68 -2.98
N ASN A 327 -6.38 15.60 -3.03
CA ASN A 327 -7.69 15.41 -3.64
C ASN A 327 -7.63 15.54 -5.17
N SER A 328 -6.89 14.64 -5.82
CA SER A 328 -6.87 14.39 -7.26
C SER A 328 -6.97 12.89 -7.45
N THR A 329 -7.67 12.41 -8.46
CA THR A 329 -8.02 10.99 -8.55
C THR A 329 -7.38 10.35 -9.77
N THR A 330 -6.79 9.18 -9.58
CA THR A 330 -6.41 8.25 -10.64
C THR A 330 -7.43 7.13 -10.67
N LEU A 331 -7.94 6.80 -11.85
CA LEU A 331 -8.87 5.71 -12.07
C LEU A 331 -8.10 4.45 -12.44
N GLU A 332 -8.44 3.34 -11.78
CA GLU A 332 -7.89 1.99 -11.97
C GLU A 332 -9.01 1.02 -12.36
N GLU A 333 -8.67 -0.24 -12.66
CA GLU A 333 -9.61 -1.34 -12.83
C GLU A 333 -9.76 -2.14 -11.54
N ALA A 334 -10.98 -2.25 -10.99
CA ALA A 334 -11.27 -3.15 -9.88
C ALA A 334 -11.38 -4.60 -10.39
N ASN A 335 -10.73 -5.53 -9.67
CA ASN A 335 -10.89 -6.96 -9.95
C ASN A 335 -12.35 -7.40 -9.83
N SER A 336 -12.94 -7.83 -10.93
CA SER A 336 -14.31 -8.36 -11.02
C SER A 336 -14.40 -9.88 -10.81
N ASP A 337 -13.27 -10.60 -10.91
CA ASP A 337 -13.15 -12.04 -10.64
C ASP A 337 -12.71 -12.31 -9.20
N THR A 338 -13.44 -13.17 -8.51
CA THR A 338 -13.21 -13.47 -7.08
C THR A 338 -11.85 -14.15 -6.84
N ILE A 339 -11.40 -15.04 -7.73
CA ILE A 339 -10.14 -15.75 -7.55
C ILE A 339 -8.97 -14.79 -7.74
N ASN A 340 -9.04 -13.94 -8.76
CA ASN A 340 -8.05 -12.92 -9.05
C ASN A 340 -7.98 -11.88 -7.90
N TRP A 341 -9.14 -11.47 -7.38
CA TRP A 341 -9.23 -10.61 -6.20
C TRP A 341 -8.58 -11.25 -4.95
N ILE A 342 -8.82 -12.54 -4.68
CA ILE A 342 -8.18 -13.27 -3.57
C ILE A 342 -6.66 -13.32 -3.77
N ARG A 343 -6.16 -13.49 -5.00
CA ARG A 343 -4.72 -13.44 -5.30
C ARG A 343 -4.12 -12.08 -4.95
N GLN A 344 -4.75 -11.01 -5.42
CA GLN A 344 -4.31 -9.64 -5.16
C GLN A 344 -4.34 -9.33 -3.65
N ARG A 345 -5.46 -9.58 -2.99
CA ARG A 345 -5.62 -9.29 -1.56
C ARG A 345 -4.72 -10.15 -0.66
N SER A 346 -4.47 -11.42 -1.01
CA SER A 346 -3.51 -12.25 -0.27
C SER A 346 -2.08 -11.73 -0.40
N ARG A 347 -1.68 -11.19 -1.57
CA ARG A 347 -0.39 -10.51 -1.75
C ARG A 347 -0.28 -9.30 -0.84
N TRP A 348 -1.33 -8.48 -0.73
CA TRP A 348 -1.33 -7.31 0.16
C TRP A 348 -1.21 -7.69 1.64
N TYR A 349 -1.97 -8.66 2.11
CA TYR A 349 -1.86 -9.12 3.51
C TYR A 349 -0.49 -9.72 3.82
N LYS A 350 0.06 -10.49 2.88
CA LYS A 350 1.43 -11.01 3.01
C LYS A 350 2.45 -9.87 3.10
N GLY A 351 2.34 -8.88 2.22
CA GLY A 351 3.22 -7.72 2.18
C GLY A 351 3.15 -6.87 3.44
N TYR A 352 1.96 -6.65 3.99
CA TYR A 352 1.78 -5.95 5.25
C TYR A 352 2.50 -6.66 6.41
N LEU A 353 2.35 -7.97 6.52
CA LEU A 353 3.09 -8.76 7.52
C LEU A 353 4.60 -8.72 7.26
N GLN A 354 5.03 -8.78 6.02
CA GLN A 354 6.43 -8.68 5.62
C GLN A 354 7.02 -7.31 6.00
N THR A 355 6.34 -6.23 5.67
CA THR A 355 6.71 -4.86 6.04
C THR A 355 6.77 -4.70 7.56
N TRP A 356 5.78 -5.23 8.30
CA TRP A 356 5.82 -5.21 9.76
C TRP A 356 7.06 -5.94 10.30
N LEU A 357 7.38 -7.13 9.79
CA LEU A 357 8.55 -7.90 10.21
C LEU A 357 9.86 -7.16 9.93
N VAL A 358 9.98 -6.52 8.76
CA VAL A 358 11.17 -5.73 8.40
C VAL A 358 11.40 -4.60 9.39
N HIS A 359 10.40 -3.76 9.62
CA HIS A 359 10.54 -2.60 10.52
C HIS A 359 10.66 -3.00 12.00
N MET A 360 10.07 -4.14 12.40
CA MET A 360 10.19 -4.68 13.74
C MET A 360 11.54 -5.38 14.01
N ARG A 361 12.50 -5.32 13.11
CA ARG A 361 13.88 -5.77 13.37
C ARG A 361 14.59 -4.89 14.40
N GLN A 362 14.23 -3.60 14.45
CA GLN A 362 14.73 -2.62 15.41
C GLN A 362 13.58 -1.88 16.10
N PRO A 363 12.77 -2.56 16.94
CA PRO A 363 11.52 -2.00 17.48
C PRO A 363 11.75 -0.74 18.34
N VAL A 364 12.86 -0.64 19.04
CA VAL A 364 13.19 0.54 19.86
C VAL A 364 13.52 1.74 18.97
N LYS A 365 14.24 1.54 17.86
CA LYS A 365 14.53 2.61 16.89
C LYS A 365 13.24 3.07 16.23
N LEU A 366 12.41 2.13 15.78
CA LEU A 366 11.10 2.39 15.21
C LEU A 366 10.20 3.20 16.17
N TRP A 367 10.12 2.78 17.44
CA TRP A 367 9.37 3.50 18.46
C TRP A 367 9.85 4.93 18.65
N ARG A 368 11.18 5.15 18.65
CA ARG A 368 11.76 6.49 18.79
C ARG A 368 11.53 7.36 17.53
N GLY A 369 11.57 6.76 16.35
CA GLY A 369 11.34 7.45 15.08
C GLY A 369 9.89 7.86 14.88
N LEU A 370 8.96 6.93 15.10
CA LEU A 370 7.52 7.15 14.87
C LEU A 370 6.77 7.73 16.08
N GLY A 371 7.39 7.71 17.26
CA GLY A 371 6.69 7.97 18.53
C GLY A 371 5.69 6.87 18.89
N PRO A 372 5.11 6.94 20.12
CA PRO A 372 4.26 5.87 20.62
C PRO A 372 2.98 5.64 19.81
N ILE A 373 2.32 6.71 19.38
CA ILE A 373 1.07 6.61 18.60
C ILE A 373 1.37 6.13 17.17
N GLY A 374 2.42 6.66 16.53
CA GLY A 374 2.83 6.24 15.19
C GLY A 374 3.24 4.77 15.16
N PHE A 375 4.02 4.31 16.14
CA PHE A 375 4.41 2.91 16.28
C PHE A 375 3.20 1.98 16.45
N LEU A 376 2.26 2.37 17.30
CA LEU A 376 1.06 1.57 17.56
C LEU A 376 0.17 1.49 16.32
N ARG A 377 -0.04 2.61 15.62
CA ARG A 377 -0.79 2.65 14.36
C ARG A 377 -0.12 1.83 13.27
N PHE A 378 1.19 1.96 13.11
CA PHE A 378 1.96 1.11 12.20
C PHE A 378 1.71 -0.37 12.49
N THR A 379 1.79 -0.78 13.76
CA THR A 379 1.56 -2.18 14.16
C THR A 379 0.13 -2.63 13.88
N ILE A 380 -0.87 -1.79 14.16
CA ILE A 380 -2.28 -2.10 13.88
C ILE A 380 -2.53 -2.20 12.36
N LEU A 381 -1.99 -1.27 11.59
CA LEU A 381 -2.22 -1.26 10.13
C LEU A 381 -1.50 -2.43 9.46
N MET A 382 -0.24 -2.69 9.79
CA MET A 382 0.56 -3.70 9.09
C MET A 382 0.35 -5.11 9.62
N ALA A 383 0.38 -5.33 10.93
CA ALA A 383 0.18 -6.68 11.51
C ALA A 383 -1.28 -6.90 11.93
N GLY A 384 -1.91 -5.89 12.52
CA GLY A 384 -3.27 -6.01 13.03
C GLY A 384 -4.31 -6.27 11.95
N THR A 385 -4.21 -5.62 10.78
CA THR A 385 -5.17 -5.81 9.68
C THR A 385 -5.24 -7.25 9.18
N PRO A 386 -4.12 -7.92 8.80
CA PRO A 386 -4.16 -9.33 8.41
C PRO A 386 -4.56 -10.26 9.55
N LEU A 387 -4.13 -9.96 10.78
CA LEU A 387 -4.47 -10.76 11.96
C LEU A 387 -5.98 -10.70 12.25
N VAL A 388 -6.57 -9.49 12.27
CA VAL A 388 -8.00 -9.27 12.46
C VAL A 388 -8.80 -9.99 11.36
N ALA A 389 -8.38 -9.88 10.10
CA ALA A 389 -9.04 -10.59 9.00
C ALA A 389 -8.99 -12.11 9.19
N THR A 390 -7.85 -12.66 9.64
CA THR A 390 -7.71 -14.11 9.92
C THR A 390 -8.60 -14.54 11.10
N LEU A 391 -8.59 -13.79 12.21
CA LEU A 391 -9.36 -14.07 13.41
C LEU A 391 -10.88 -13.92 13.19
N ASN A 392 -11.27 -13.04 12.28
CA ASN A 392 -12.66 -12.80 11.96
C ASN A 392 -13.39 -14.12 11.54
N MET A 393 -12.73 -14.97 10.76
CA MET A 393 -13.28 -16.28 10.41
C MET A 393 -13.53 -17.16 11.65
N VAL A 394 -12.60 -17.15 12.61
CA VAL A 394 -12.73 -17.92 13.86
C VAL A 394 -13.91 -17.39 14.68
N PHE A 395 -14.03 -16.07 14.82
CA PHE A 395 -15.16 -15.47 15.55
C PHE A 395 -16.51 -15.70 14.86
N TRP A 396 -16.57 -15.70 13.54
CA TRP A 396 -17.77 -16.09 12.81
C TRP A 396 -18.19 -17.52 13.09
N LEU A 397 -17.24 -18.46 13.08
CA LEU A 397 -17.52 -19.88 13.38
C LEU A 397 -18.00 -20.06 14.84
N ILE A 398 -17.36 -19.39 15.79
CA ILE A 398 -17.79 -19.40 17.20
C ILE A 398 -19.20 -18.80 17.35
N SER A 399 -19.48 -17.69 16.66
CA SER A 399 -20.80 -17.07 16.69
C SER A 399 -21.89 -17.95 16.10
N LEU A 400 -21.58 -18.66 15.01
CA LEU A 400 -22.49 -19.61 14.40
C LEU A 400 -22.78 -20.80 15.31
N ASP A 401 -21.74 -21.37 15.94
CA ASP A 401 -21.85 -22.46 16.88
C ASP A 401 -22.67 -22.07 18.13
N TRP A 402 -22.47 -20.83 18.62
CA TRP A 402 -23.29 -20.29 19.70
C TRP A 402 -24.77 -20.14 19.33
N ILE A 403 -25.08 -19.67 18.11
CA ILE A 403 -26.47 -19.54 17.64
C ILE A 403 -27.15 -20.90 17.49
N LEU A 404 -26.43 -21.93 17.00
CA LEU A 404 -26.97 -23.22 16.68
C LEU A 404 -27.11 -24.17 17.88
N GLY A 405 -26.22 -24.08 18.85
CA GLY A 405 -26.17 -25.11 19.91
C GLY A 405 -25.85 -24.63 21.31
N GLN A 406 -25.36 -23.38 21.46
CA GLN A 406 -24.91 -22.80 22.74
C GLN A 406 -24.05 -23.77 23.60
N PRO A 407 -22.97 -24.32 23.05
CA PRO A 407 -22.19 -25.34 23.76
C PRO A 407 -21.60 -24.77 25.07
N GLU A 408 -21.59 -25.58 26.11
CA GLU A 408 -21.14 -25.17 27.45
C GLU A 408 -19.69 -24.66 27.47
N VAL A 409 -18.84 -25.15 26.56
CA VAL A 409 -17.45 -24.66 26.40
C VAL A 409 -17.41 -23.18 26.03
N ILE A 410 -18.34 -22.71 25.19
CA ILE A 410 -18.39 -21.29 24.83
C ILE A 410 -18.71 -20.42 26.05
N HIS A 411 -19.65 -20.85 26.90
CA HIS A 411 -19.96 -20.14 28.15
C HIS A 411 -18.76 -20.07 29.10
N GLN A 412 -17.93 -21.11 29.14
CA GLN A 412 -16.72 -21.14 29.96
C GLN A 412 -15.64 -20.20 29.41
N VAL A 413 -15.51 -20.08 28.11
CA VAL A 413 -14.49 -19.26 27.43
C VAL A 413 -14.88 -17.77 27.38
N PHE A 414 -16.18 -17.47 27.47
CA PHE A 414 -16.72 -16.10 27.50
C PHE A 414 -17.36 -15.75 28.85
N PRO A 415 -16.57 -15.66 29.93
CA PRO A 415 -17.09 -15.11 31.19
C PRO A 415 -17.56 -13.65 30.99
N ASN A 416 -18.43 -13.14 31.84
CA ASN A 416 -19.07 -11.84 31.67
C ASN A 416 -18.12 -10.69 31.33
N TYR A 417 -16.92 -10.65 31.93
CA TYR A 417 -15.91 -9.64 31.68
C TYR A 417 -15.22 -9.75 30.29
N VAL A 418 -15.39 -10.85 29.58
CA VAL A 418 -14.98 -11.04 28.18
C VAL A 418 -16.18 -10.89 27.26
N TYR A 419 -17.32 -11.52 27.62
CA TYR A 419 -18.52 -11.56 26.81
C TYR A 419 -19.08 -10.17 26.50
N PHE A 420 -19.28 -9.32 27.49
CA PHE A 420 -19.86 -7.99 27.25
C PHE A 420 -18.96 -7.08 26.40
N PRO A 421 -17.64 -6.96 26.65
CA PRO A 421 -16.75 -6.23 25.74
C PRO A 421 -16.73 -6.79 24.31
N ALA A 422 -16.75 -8.12 24.14
CA ALA A 422 -16.78 -8.77 22.84
C ALA A 422 -18.11 -8.49 22.10
N LEU A 423 -19.23 -8.57 22.80
CA LEU A 423 -20.56 -8.27 22.26
C LEU A 423 -20.66 -6.79 21.84
N ILE A 424 -20.19 -5.88 22.69
CA ILE A 424 -20.13 -4.45 22.38
C ILE A 424 -19.25 -4.23 21.14
N SER A 425 -18.07 -4.82 21.09
CA SER A 425 -17.17 -4.71 19.94
C SER A 425 -17.80 -5.24 18.66
N LEU A 426 -18.50 -6.38 18.73
CA LEU A 426 -19.21 -6.95 17.60
C LEU A 426 -20.34 -6.02 17.09
N ALA A 427 -21.20 -5.54 17.99
CA ALA A 427 -22.34 -4.71 17.62
C ALA A 427 -21.92 -3.32 17.14
N PHE A 428 -21.16 -2.59 17.97
CA PHE A 428 -20.74 -1.23 17.65
C PHE A 428 -19.65 -1.20 16.57
N GLY A 429 -18.74 -2.18 16.53
CA GLY A 429 -17.69 -2.27 15.52
C GLY A 429 -18.26 -2.44 14.13
N ASN A 430 -19.19 -3.38 13.94
CA ASN A 430 -19.85 -3.59 12.65
C ASN A 430 -20.71 -2.38 12.25
N ALA A 431 -21.45 -1.78 13.20
CA ALA A 431 -22.24 -0.56 12.95
C ALA A 431 -21.33 0.61 12.55
N ALA A 432 -20.19 0.78 13.21
CA ALA A 432 -19.23 1.84 12.89
C ALA A 432 -18.63 1.66 11.48
N VAL A 433 -18.21 0.44 11.12
CA VAL A 433 -17.68 0.16 9.76
C VAL A 433 -18.74 0.38 8.69
N LEU A 434 -19.97 -0.08 8.93
CA LEU A 434 -21.10 0.19 8.04
C LEU A 434 -21.32 1.69 7.86
N TYR A 435 -21.37 2.44 8.95
CA TYR A 435 -21.54 3.90 8.93
C TYR A 435 -20.42 4.59 8.14
N MET A 436 -19.15 4.23 8.40
CA MET A 436 -18.01 4.80 7.69
C MET A 436 -18.08 4.54 6.19
N ASN A 437 -18.43 3.31 5.77
CA ASN A 437 -18.58 2.97 4.35
C ASN A 437 -19.74 3.74 3.71
N LEU A 438 -20.88 3.85 4.38
CA LEU A 438 -22.03 4.64 3.90
C LEU A 438 -21.67 6.12 3.70
N VAL A 439 -20.93 6.70 4.63
CA VAL A 439 -20.45 8.09 4.51
C VAL A 439 -19.44 8.20 3.35
N ALA A 440 -18.54 7.24 3.18
CA ALA A 440 -17.56 7.26 2.11
C ALA A 440 -18.21 7.16 0.72
N CYS A 441 -19.32 6.44 0.60
CA CYS A 441 -20.03 6.24 -0.67
C CYS A 441 -21.18 7.25 -0.91
N ARG A 442 -21.43 8.18 0.01
CA ARG A 442 -22.62 9.07 -0.03
C ARG A 442 -22.73 9.92 -1.29
N GLU A 443 -21.59 10.33 -1.86
CA GLU A 443 -21.56 11.24 -3.01
C GLU A 443 -21.92 10.54 -4.33
N THR A 444 -21.67 9.23 -4.42
CA THR A 444 -21.92 8.45 -5.63
C THR A 444 -23.40 8.15 -5.90
N ARG A 445 -24.26 8.19 -4.85
CA ARG A 445 -25.72 7.91 -4.91
C ARG A 445 -26.08 6.64 -5.69
N ASN A 446 -25.20 5.64 -5.69
CA ASN A 446 -25.40 4.41 -6.44
C ASN A 446 -25.98 3.31 -5.54
N ALA A 447 -27.08 2.69 -5.98
CA ALA A 447 -27.76 1.63 -5.21
C ALA A 447 -26.87 0.39 -5.02
N MET A 448 -25.99 0.08 -5.96
CA MET A 448 -25.05 -1.03 -5.82
C MET A 448 -24.06 -0.81 -4.68
N LEU A 449 -23.55 0.42 -4.50
CA LEU A 449 -22.66 0.75 -3.39
C LEU A 449 -23.38 0.71 -2.04
N LEU A 450 -24.66 1.12 -2.00
CA LEU A 450 -25.48 0.94 -0.79
C LEU A 450 -25.61 -0.56 -0.43
N LEU A 451 -25.92 -1.39 -1.42
CA LEU A 451 -25.99 -2.84 -1.21
C LEU A 451 -24.65 -3.41 -0.75
N ALA A 452 -23.56 -2.96 -1.36
CA ALA A 452 -22.21 -3.35 -0.96
C ALA A 452 -21.93 -2.99 0.51
N CYS A 453 -22.25 -1.78 0.95
CA CYS A 453 -22.09 -1.39 2.35
C CYS A 453 -22.90 -2.31 3.28
N LEU A 454 -24.18 -2.59 2.97
CA LEU A 454 -25.05 -3.45 3.79
C LEU A 454 -24.60 -4.91 3.83
N THR A 455 -23.96 -5.39 2.78
CA THR A 455 -23.48 -6.78 2.66
C THR A 455 -21.98 -6.93 2.95
N ALA A 456 -21.33 -5.89 3.48
CA ALA A 456 -19.90 -5.90 3.84
C ALA A 456 -19.46 -7.13 4.68
N PRO A 457 -20.27 -7.71 5.58
CA PRO A 457 -19.90 -8.94 6.27
C PRO A 457 -19.53 -10.11 5.35
N LEU A 458 -20.15 -10.22 4.17
CA LEU A 458 -19.79 -11.26 3.17
C LEU A 458 -18.41 -10.96 2.56
N TYR A 459 -18.10 -9.70 2.31
CA TYR A 459 -16.78 -9.28 1.86
C TYR A 459 -15.67 -9.62 2.88
N TRP A 460 -15.95 -9.49 4.18
CA TRP A 460 -14.99 -9.84 5.22
C TRP A 460 -14.66 -11.34 5.25
N VAL A 461 -15.58 -12.22 4.84
CA VAL A 461 -15.27 -13.65 4.67
C VAL A 461 -14.22 -13.85 3.58
N LEU A 462 -14.33 -13.15 2.44
CA LEU A 462 -13.32 -13.19 1.38
C LEU A 462 -11.98 -12.62 1.86
N MET A 463 -12.01 -11.53 2.62
CA MET A 463 -10.81 -10.98 3.25
C MET A 463 -10.12 -11.97 4.19
N SER A 464 -10.90 -12.74 4.95
CA SER A 464 -10.36 -13.78 5.86
C SER A 464 -9.66 -14.89 5.08
N ILE A 465 -10.26 -15.35 3.97
CA ILE A 465 -9.65 -16.35 3.08
C ILE A 465 -8.32 -15.83 2.51
N ALA A 466 -8.31 -14.58 2.05
CA ALA A 466 -7.13 -13.94 1.51
C ALA A 466 -6.02 -13.78 2.58
N ALA A 467 -6.38 -13.41 3.82
CA ALA A 467 -5.43 -13.23 4.92
C ALA A 467 -4.79 -14.56 5.35
N ILE A 468 -5.57 -15.64 5.45
CA ILE A 468 -5.08 -16.99 5.75
C ILE A 468 -4.11 -17.45 4.65
N LYS A 469 -4.49 -17.29 3.38
CA LYS A 469 -3.62 -17.60 2.23
C LYS A 469 -2.34 -16.77 2.26
N GLY A 470 -2.44 -15.46 2.48
CA GLY A 470 -1.28 -14.55 2.55
C GLY A 470 -0.31 -14.93 3.68
N THR A 471 -0.82 -15.26 4.86
CA THR A 471 -0.03 -15.72 6.00
C THR A 471 0.68 -17.05 5.69
N TYR A 472 -0.01 -17.99 5.05
CA TYR A 472 0.59 -19.26 4.61
C TYR A 472 1.72 -19.01 3.58
N GLN A 473 1.49 -18.13 2.61
CA GLN A 473 2.50 -17.77 1.61
C GLN A 473 3.72 -17.08 2.22
N LEU A 474 3.54 -16.24 3.25
CA LEU A 474 4.64 -15.59 3.96
C LEU A 474 5.61 -16.62 4.58
N ILE A 475 5.07 -17.73 5.10
CA ILE A 475 5.88 -18.79 5.72
C ILE A 475 6.58 -19.65 4.66
N ARG A 476 5.90 -19.96 3.55
CA ARG A 476 6.40 -20.90 2.53
C ARG A 476 7.25 -20.24 1.46
N ASN A 477 6.77 -19.10 0.92
CA ASN A 477 7.37 -18.40 -0.22
C ASN A 477 7.26 -16.88 -0.01
N PRO A 478 8.04 -16.27 0.90
CA PRO A 478 7.89 -14.86 1.28
C PRO A 478 8.04 -13.90 0.11
N SER A 479 9.01 -14.10 -0.77
CA SER A 479 9.29 -13.19 -1.90
C SER A 479 8.52 -13.54 -3.17
N TYR A 480 7.62 -14.55 -3.16
CA TYR A 480 6.85 -14.90 -4.33
C TYR A 480 5.83 -13.81 -4.66
N TRP A 481 5.95 -13.21 -5.84
CA TRP A 481 4.99 -12.24 -6.37
C TRP A 481 3.87 -12.98 -7.11
N GLU A 482 2.67 -13.03 -6.53
CA GLU A 482 1.51 -13.62 -7.20
C GLU A 482 0.92 -12.59 -8.16
N LYS A 483 1.11 -12.82 -9.48
CA LYS A 483 0.61 -11.91 -10.52
C LYS A 483 -0.91 -11.83 -10.48
N THR A 484 -1.44 -10.62 -10.61
CA THR A 484 -2.85 -10.31 -10.85
C THR A 484 -3.02 -10.02 -12.34
N PHE A 485 -4.11 -10.42 -12.93
CA PHE A 485 -4.44 -10.12 -14.33
C PHE A 485 -5.35 -8.89 -14.38
N HIS A 486 -5.02 -7.95 -15.26
CA HIS A 486 -5.77 -6.73 -15.54
C HIS A 486 -6.30 -6.78 -16.99
N GLY A 487 -7.20 -5.85 -17.37
CA GLY A 487 -7.78 -5.84 -18.69
C GLY A 487 -8.79 -6.97 -18.96
N LEU A 488 -9.40 -7.53 -17.90
CA LEU A 488 -10.39 -8.61 -18.07
C LEU A 488 -11.76 -8.09 -18.52
N ASN A 489 -11.97 -6.79 -18.55
CA ASN A 489 -13.27 -6.15 -18.73
C ASN A 489 -13.22 -5.02 -19.80
N THR A 490 -12.40 -5.20 -20.82
CA THR A 490 -12.40 -4.32 -22.03
C THR A 490 -13.60 -4.56 -22.91
#